data_1758fb5faebfb8d7f068565c650ba6db
#
_entry.id   1758fb5faebfb8d7f068565c650ba6db
#
_cell.length_a   1.000
_cell.length_b   1.000
_cell.length_c   1.000
_cell.angle_alpha   90.00
_cell.angle_beta   90.00
_cell.angle_gamma   90.00
#
_symmetry.space_group_name_H-M   'P 1'
#
loop_
_entity.id
_entity.type
_entity.pdbx_description
1 polymer ?
#
loop_
_entity_poly.entity_id
_entity_poly.type
_entity_poly.pdbx_seq_one_letter_code
_entity_poly.pdbx_strand_id
1 'polypeptide(L)'
;MRNLKFYICVLLALAILAGCATTKFDVVSKPGTDLTKCDNFLVCSNIEDAVFKADLESRFVDKLTANGKKAVEGTKAKSDSGSDYILDVKLLSSSIKLDHKKIGPAFPVSFKLEIGESHEVTEKVTMSFDISVTDTKTNEMIFRGTVTSDSEESTEAGCVNAIFSSVASNTVKKYFVK
;
A
#
# COMPACT_ATOMS: atom_id res chain seq x y z
N MET A 1 -27.39 27.00 -4.22
CA MET A 1 -27.50 25.66 -3.56
C MET A 1 -27.53 24.46 -4.52
N ARG A 2 -27.84 24.64 -5.83
CA ARG A 2 -27.87 23.53 -6.84
C ARG A 2 -26.48 23.01 -7.23
N ASN A 3 -25.46 23.85 -7.21
CA ASN A 3 -24.08 23.49 -7.60
C ASN A 3 -23.33 22.69 -6.51
N LEU A 4 -23.65 22.93 -5.22
CA LEU A 4 -23.01 22.22 -4.11
C LEU A 4 -23.34 20.71 -4.10
N LYS A 5 -24.60 20.37 -4.43
CA LYS A 5 -25.03 18.95 -4.54
C LYS A 5 -24.32 18.22 -5.68
N PHE A 6 -24.05 18.91 -6.78
CA PHE A 6 -23.34 18.33 -7.93
C PHE A 6 -21.87 18.03 -7.59
N TYR A 7 -21.17 18.94 -6.88
CA TYR A 7 -19.79 18.72 -6.43
C TYR A 7 -19.68 17.59 -5.41
N ILE A 8 -20.67 17.44 -4.52
CA ILE A 8 -20.69 16.35 -3.54
C ILE A 8 -20.89 15.00 -4.27
N CYS A 9 -21.77 14.91 -5.26
CA CYS A 9 -21.95 13.70 -6.06
C CYS A 9 -20.70 13.33 -6.88
N VAL A 10 -19.99 14.31 -7.46
CA VAL A 10 -18.74 14.05 -8.20
C VAL A 10 -17.62 13.62 -7.26
N LEU A 11 -17.50 14.20 -6.06
CA LEU A 11 -16.55 13.78 -5.03
C LEU A 11 -16.86 12.38 -4.49
N LEU A 12 -18.14 12.02 -4.28
CA LEU A 12 -18.53 10.67 -3.91
C LEU A 12 -18.26 9.65 -5.03
N ALA A 13 -18.48 10.01 -6.29
CA ALA A 13 -18.21 9.12 -7.42
C ALA A 13 -16.71 8.86 -7.61
N LEU A 14 -15.85 9.86 -7.34
CA LEU A 14 -14.39 9.69 -7.36
C LEU A 14 -13.85 8.81 -6.21
N ALA A 15 -14.55 8.77 -5.07
CA ALA A 15 -14.17 7.91 -3.95
C ALA A 15 -14.47 6.41 -4.18
N ILE A 16 -15.34 6.07 -5.15
CA ILE A 16 -15.73 4.68 -5.45
C ILE A 16 -14.74 4.00 -6.41
N LEU A 17 -13.85 4.76 -7.07
CA LEU A 17 -12.84 4.25 -8.00
C LEU A 17 -11.51 3.88 -7.35
N ALA A 18 -11.38 4.02 -6.02
CA ALA A 18 -10.21 3.51 -5.30
C ALA A 18 -10.37 1.98 -5.17
N GLY A 19 -9.65 1.23 -6.00
CA GLY A 19 -9.57 -0.21 -5.91
C GLY A 19 -9.30 -0.66 -4.47
N CYS A 20 -10.12 -1.56 -3.95
CA CYS A 20 -10.01 -2.05 -2.58
C CYS A 20 -8.87 -3.07 -2.49
N ALA A 21 -7.66 -2.62 -2.19
CA ALA A 21 -6.59 -3.54 -1.81
C ALA A 21 -6.89 -4.15 -0.43
N THR A 22 -6.90 -5.48 -0.34
CA THR A 22 -7.03 -6.18 0.94
C THR A 22 -5.65 -6.45 1.54
N THR A 23 -5.52 -6.26 2.85
CA THR A 23 -4.23 -6.39 3.54
C THR A 23 -4.35 -7.34 4.74
N LYS A 24 -3.48 -8.36 4.78
CA LYS A 24 -3.37 -9.32 5.88
C LYS A 24 -2.01 -9.17 6.56
N PHE A 25 -1.98 -9.37 7.87
CA PHE A 25 -0.78 -9.21 8.69
C PHE A 25 -0.52 -10.46 9.54
N ASP A 26 0.73 -10.95 9.46
CA ASP A 26 1.31 -11.89 10.42
C ASP A 26 2.47 -11.20 11.14
N VAL A 27 2.39 -11.06 12.46
CA VAL A 27 3.30 -10.22 13.22
C VAL A 27 3.96 -10.99 14.35
N VAL A 28 5.28 -10.82 14.44
CA VAL A 28 6.08 -11.17 15.61
C VAL A 28 6.72 -9.88 16.12
N SER A 29 6.33 -9.44 17.30
CA SER A 29 6.97 -8.32 17.99
C SER A 29 7.68 -8.77 19.25
N LYS A 30 8.78 -8.09 19.61
CA LYS A 30 9.43 -8.30 20.90
C LYS A 30 8.44 -7.95 22.02
N PRO A 31 8.27 -8.80 23.06
CA PRO A 31 7.38 -8.48 24.16
C PRO A 31 7.70 -7.13 24.80
N GLY A 32 6.68 -6.29 24.99
CA GLY A 32 6.84 -4.98 25.59
C GLY A 32 7.21 -3.85 24.63
N THR A 33 7.38 -4.12 23.32
CA THR A 33 7.63 -3.09 22.32
C THR A 33 6.34 -2.32 22.01
N ASP A 34 6.38 -1.01 22.19
CA ASP A 34 5.31 -0.07 21.84
C ASP A 34 5.79 0.86 20.74
N LEU A 35 5.53 0.51 19.48
CA LEU A 35 5.95 1.28 18.30
C LEU A 35 5.28 2.66 18.23
N THR A 36 4.21 2.90 18.99
CA THR A 36 3.58 4.22 19.05
C THR A 36 4.48 5.26 19.69
N LYS A 37 5.50 4.84 20.45
CA LYS A 37 6.52 5.70 21.09
C LYS A 37 7.74 5.98 20.22
N CYS A 38 7.87 5.28 19.09
CA CYS A 38 8.95 5.50 18.13
C CYS A 38 8.59 6.70 17.25
N ASP A 39 9.48 7.69 17.15
CA ASP A 39 9.11 8.97 16.53
C ASP A 39 9.97 9.39 15.34
N ASN A 40 11.16 8.80 15.13
CA ASN A 40 12.11 9.28 14.14
C ASN A 40 12.66 8.11 13.32
N PHE A 41 12.22 8.00 12.07
CA PHE A 41 12.46 6.84 11.21
C PHE A 41 13.30 7.15 9.97
N LEU A 42 14.22 6.25 9.65
CA LEU A 42 14.78 6.09 8.32
C LEU A 42 14.00 4.96 7.63
N VAL A 43 13.32 5.27 6.52
CA VAL A 43 12.55 4.29 5.74
C VAL A 43 13.42 3.75 4.60
N CYS A 44 13.54 2.43 4.51
CA CYS A 44 14.33 1.75 3.49
C CYS A 44 13.53 0.61 2.86
N SER A 45 13.83 0.28 1.60
CA SER A 45 13.31 -0.93 0.95
C SER A 45 14.40 -1.66 0.14
N ASN A 46 14.13 -2.93 -0.21
CA ASN A 46 15.00 -3.76 -1.04
C ASN A 46 14.54 -3.86 -2.49
N ILE A 47 13.59 -3.04 -2.92
CA ILE A 47 13.09 -3.06 -4.30
C ILE A 47 14.22 -2.59 -5.21
N GLU A 48 14.51 -3.38 -6.26
CA GLU A 48 15.59 -3.08 -7.22
C GLU A 48 15.21 -1.95 -8.16
N ASP A 49 13.94 -1.89 -8.60
CA ASP A 49 13.44 -0.79 -9.43
C ASP A 49 13.39 0.50 -8.61
N ALA A 50 14.17 1.50 -9.08
CA ALA A 50 14.33 2.76 -8.36
C ALA A 50 13.03 3.56 -8.24
N VAL A 51 12.10 3.46 -9.22
CA VAL A 51 10.83 4.17 -9.22
C VAL A 51 9.88 3.55 -8.20
N PHE A 52 9.71 2.23 -8.23
CA PHE A 52 8.89 1.50 -7.26
C PHE A 52 9.44 1.60 -5.85
N LYS A 53 10.77 1.59 -5.71
CA LYS A 53 11.44 1.81 -4.43
C LYS A 53 11.07 3.16 -3.84
N ALA A 54 11.28 4.24 -4.60
CA ALA A 54 10.97 5.60 -4.15
C ALA A 54 9.48 5.77 -3.84
N ASP A 55 8.58 5.21 -4.67
CA ASP A 55 7.14 5.28 -4.44
C ASP A 55 6.74 4.58 -3.12
N LEU A 56 7.24 3.38 -2.85
CA LEU A 56 6.93 2.66 -1.60
C LEU A 56 7.47 3.40 -0.37
N GLU A 57 8.75 3.83 -0.42
CA GLU A 57 9.40 4.55 0.68
C GLU A 57 8.68 5.88 0.98
N SER A 58 8.35 6.68 -0.06
CA SER A 58 7.66 7.95 0.11
C SER A 58 6.27 7.78 0.75
N ARG A 59 5.53 6.72 0.39
CA ARG A 59 4.22 6.45 1.02
C ARG A 59 4.32 6.15 2.50
N PHE A 60 5.34 5.41 2.93
CA PHE A 60 5.58 5.19 4.37
C PHE A 60 5.97 6.49 5.06
N VAL A 61 6.86 7.29 4.46
CA VAL A 61 7.25 8.61 4.98
C VAL A 61 6.04 9.52 5.13
N ASP A 62 5.21 9.64 4.09
CA ASP A 62 3.99 10.45 4.12
C ASP A 62 3.02 10.00 5.21
N LYS A 63 2.78 8.68 5.33
CA LYS A 63 1.86 8.16 6.35
C LYS A 63 2.38 8.34 7.77
N LEU A 64 3.68 8.12 8.01
CA LEU A 64 4.31 8.38 9.30
C LEU A 64 4.24 9.86 9.66
N THR A 65 4.60 10.74 8.73
CA THR A 65 4.59 12.21 8.93
C THR A 65 3.18 12.74 9.16
N ALA A 66 2.19 12.27 8.40
CA ALA A 66 0.79 12.63 8.60
C ALA A 66 0.25 12.22 9.99
N ASN A 67 0.90 11.26 10.66
CA ASN A 67 0.58 10.82 12.01
C ASN A 67 1.55 11.37 13.09
N GLY A 68 2.25 12.45 12.78
CA GLY A 68 3.09 13.18 13.73
C GLY A 68 4.45 12.59 13.99
N LYS A 69 4.89 11.58 13.21
CA LYS A 69 6.22 11.00 13.28
C LYS A 69 7.19 11.77 12.38
N LYS A 70 8.49 11.75 12.69
CA LYS A 70 9.54 12.19 11.77
C LYS A 70 9.96 10.99 10.93
N ALA A 71 10.00 11.15 9.61
CA ALA A 71 10.44 10.08 8.73
C ALA A 71 11.16 10.66 7.51
N VAL A 72 12.19 9.97 7.04
CA VAL A 72 12.96 10.30 5.83
C VAL A 72 13.23 9.02 5.05
N GLU A 73 13.31 9.15 3.72
CA GLU A 73 13.76 8.08 2.83
C GLU A 73 15.28 7.92 2.91
N GLY A 74 15.76 6.69 2.76
CA GLY A 74 17.19 6.48 2.73
C GLY A 74 17.66 5.06 2.49
N THR A 75 18.95 4.87 2.64
CA THR A 75 19.60 3.56 2.57
C THR A 75 20.20 3.22 3.93
N LYS A 76 20.23 1.93 4.29
CA LYS A 76 20.84 1.47 5.54
C LYS A 76 22.30 1.94 5.75
N ALA A 77 23.03 2.20 4.64
CA ALA A 77 24.39 2.73 4.69
C ALA A 77 24.46 4.18 5.22
N LYS A 78 23.33 4.90 5.26
CA LYS A 78 23.22 6.26 5.84
C LYS A 78 22.72 6.22 7.28
N SER A 79 23.27 5.34 8.13
CA SER A 79 22.97 5.33 9.58
C SER A 79 23.31 6.66 10.28
N ASP A 80 24.08 7.55 9.62
CA ASP A 80 24.36 8.92 10.07
C ASP A 80 23.18 9.91 9.85
N SER A 81 22.01 9.43 9.43
CA SER A 81 20.82 10.29 9.19
C SER A 81 20.24 10.93 10.47
N GLY A 82 20.77 10.58 11.65
CA GLY A 82 20.24 11.04 12.93
C GLY A 82 18.88 10.41 13.28
N SER A 83 18.45 9.38 12.54
CA SER A 83 17.22 8.65 12.83
C SER A 83 17.42 7.65 13.97
N ASP A 84 16.44 7.55 14.86
CA ASP A 84 16.50 6.62 16.00
C ASP A 84 16.09 5.19 15.62
N TYR A 85 15.32 5.03 14.53
CA TYR A 85 14.80 3.75 14.07
C TYR A 85 14.95 3.58 12.56
N ILE A 86 15.21 2.36 12.12
CA ILE A 86 15.16 1.97 10.71
C ILE A 86 13.89 1.16 10.49
N LEU A 87 12.99 1.65 9.63
CA LEU A 87 11.85 0.91 9.09
C LEU A 87 12.27 0.30 7.76
N ASP A 88 12.47 -1.00 7.72
CA ASP A 88 12.90 -1.74 6.54
C ASP A 88 11.70 -2.50 5.95
N VAL A 89 11.38 -2.24 4.69
CA VAL A 89 10.26 -2.84 3.96
C VAL A 89 10.81 -3.66 2.81
N LYS A 90 10.80 -4.99 2.95
CA LYS A 90 11.34 -5.91 1.94
C LYS A 90 10.22 -6.57 1.16
N LEU A 91 10.25 -6.46 -0.15
CA LEU A 91 9.42 -7.28 -1.03
C LEU A 91 9.90 -8.72 -0.98
N LEU A 92 9.03 -9.65 -0.57
CA LEU A 92 9.29 -11.09 -0.51
C LEU A 92 8.83 -11.79 -1.78
N SER A 93 7.66 -11.45 -2.28
CA SER A 93 7.09 -12.05 -3.47
C SER A 93 6.10 -11.11 -4.15
N SER A 94 5.98 -11.26 -5.47
CA SER A 94 4.94 -10.65 -6.29
C SER A 94 4.39 -11.70 -7.25
N SER A 95 3.07 -11.75 -7.42
CA SER A 95 2.40 -12.60 -8.39
C SER A 95 1.29 -11.83 -9.10
N ILE A 96 1.19 -12.03 -10.41
CA ILE A 96 0.19 -11.40 -11.28
C ILE A 96 -0.70 -12.50 -11.84
N LYS A 97 -2.01 -12.30 -11.77
CA LYS A 97 -3.02 -13.15 -12.43
C LYS A 97 -3.90 -12.27 -13.31
N LEU A 98 -4.11 -12.71 -14.54
CA LEU A 98 -5.08 -12.09 -15.43
C LEU A 98 -6.43 -12.75 -15.20
N ASP A 99 -7.43 -11.95 -14.89
CA ASP A 99 -8.81 -12.42 -14.74
C ASP A 99 -9.66 -11.86 -15.90
N HIS A 100 -10.33 -12.75 -16.63
CA HIS A 100 -11.19 -12.40 -17.75
C HIS A 100 -12.65 -12.42 -17.29
N LYS A 101 -13.20 -11.27 -16.96
CA LYS A 101 -14.59 -11.14 -16.59
C LYS A 101 -15.47 -10.98 -17.83
N LYS A 102 -16.38 -11.91 -18.08
CA LYS A 102 -17.42 -11.73 -19.11
C LYS A 102 -18.42 -10.69 -18.59
N ILE A 103 -18.50 -9.56 -19.27
CA ILE A 103 -19.58 -8.59 -19.04
C ILE A 103 -20.74 -8.98 -19.95
N GLY A 104 -21.76 -9.63 -19.38
CA GLY A 104 -23.03 -9.80 -20.06
C GLY A 104 -23.77 -8.47 -20.21
N PRO A 105 -24.64 -8.30 -21.23
CA PRO A 105 -25.43 -7.09 -21.39
C PRO A 105 -26.32 -6.88 -20.17
N ALA A 106 -26.18 -5.72 -19.52
CA ALA A 106 -26.93 -5.37 -18.30
C ALA A 106 -28.41 -5.08 -18.53
N PHE A 107 -28.89 -5.12 -19.80
CA PHE A 107 -30.28 -4.82 -20.16
C PHE A 107 -30.85 -5.87 -21.14
N PRO A 108 -32.10 -6.28 -20.97
CA PRO A 108 -32.80 -7.07 -21.98
C PRO A 108 -33.13 -6.17 -23.18
N VAL A 109 -32.20 -6.05 -24.12
CA VAL A 109 -32.43 -5.29 -25.34
C VAL A 109 -33.06 -6.25 -26.36
N SER A 110 -34.30 -6.05 -26.72
CA SER A 110 -35.04 -6.76 -27.77
C SER A 110 -34.59 -6.38 -29.19
N PHE A 111 -33.38 -5.90 -29.37
CA PHE A 111 -32.79 -5.64 -30.66
C PHE A 111 -31.67 -6.64 -30.92
N LYS A 112 -31.81 -7.45 -31.99
CA LYS A 112 -30.69 -8.25 -32.56
C LYS A 112 -29.65 -7.34 -33.18
N LEU A 113 -28.88 -6.64 -32.36
CA LEU A 113 -27.53 -6.19 -32.71
C LEU A 113 -26.58 -7.28 -32.21
N GLU A 114 -25.77 -7.83 -33.08
CA GLU A 114 -24.58 -8.61 -32.71
C GLU A 114 -23.61 -7.67 -32.00
N ILE A 115 -23.88 -7.39 -30.72
CA ILE A 115 -22.93 -6.71 -29.86
C ILE A 115 -21.90 -7.77 -29.52
N GLY A 116 -20.68 -7.63 -30.05
CA GLY A 116 -19.56 -8.48 -29.68
C GLY A 116 -19.44 -8.54 -28.16
N GLU A 117 -19.21 -9.71 -27.60
CA GLU A 117 -18.97 -9.89 -26.15
C GLU A 117 -17.80 -8.98 -25.76
N SER A 118 -18.07 -7.93 -25.00
CA SER A 118 -17.01 -7.11 -24.41
C SER A 118 -16.46 -7.87 -23.19
N HIS A 119 -15.16 -8.16 -23.22
CA HIS A 119 -14.44 -8.73 -22.09
C HIS A 119 -13.71 -7.59 -21.40
N GLU A 120 -14.00 -7.38 -20.12
CA GLU A 120 -13.14 -6.56 -19.28
C GLU A 120 -12.03 -7.46 -18.74
N VAL A 121 -10.79 -7.12 -19.06
CA VAL A 121 -9.61 -7.79 -18.53
C VAL A 121 -9.17 -7.01 -17.31
N THR A 122 -9.19 -7.63 -16.15
CA THR A 122 -8.63 -7.07 -14.92
C THR A 122 -7.37 -7.84 -14.54
N GLU A 123 -6.41 -7.13 -13.99
CA GLU A 123 -5.19 -7.69 -13.45
C GLU A 123 -5.32 -7.81 -11.95
N LYS A 124 -5.06 -9.00 -11.42
CA LYS A 124 -4.98 -9.23 -9.99
C LYS A 124 -3.52 -9.40 -9.60
N VAL A 125 -3.02 -8.47 -8.80
CA VAL A 125 -1.67 -8.52 -8.25
C VAL A 125 -1.74 -8.85 -6.78
N THR A 126 -0.89 -9.76 -6.32
CA THR A 126 -0.68 -10.08 -4.91
C THR A 126 0.79 -9.87 -4.57
N MET A 127 1.07 -9.11 -3.52
CA MET A 127 2.42 -8.85 -3.04
C MET A 127 2.54 -9.16 -1.55
N SER A 128 3.69 -9.71 -1.15
CA SER A 128 4.03 -9.96 0.24
C SER A 128 5.29 -9.21 0.62
N PHE A 129 5.27 -8.59 1.81
CA PHE A 129 6.36 -7.78 2.35
C PHE A 129 6.75 -8.27 3.73
N ASP A 130 8.06 -8.24 4.03
CA ASP A 130 8.60 -8.35 5.38
C ASP A 130 8.89 -6.93 5.88
N ILE A 131 8.25 -6.54 6.95
CA ILE A 131 8.41 -5.21 7.55
C ILE A 131 9.09 -5.38 8.89
N SER A 132 10.22 -4.69 9.09
CA SER A 132 10.93 -4.72 10.35
C SER A 132 11.31 -3.34 10.83
N VAL A 133 11.41 -3.18 12.16
CA VAL A 133 11.91 -1.98 12.82
C VAL A 133 13.10 -2.34 13.66
N THR A 134 14.21 -1.64 13.44
CA THR A 134 15.46 -1.78 14.17
C THR A 134 15.77 -0.48 14.91
N ASP A 135 16.08 -0.55 16.19
CA ASP A 135 16.61 0.55 16.98
C ASP A 135 18.06 0.78 16.58
N THR A 136 18.41 1.99 16.14
CA THR A 136 19.76 2.33 15.64
C THR A 136 20.81 2.40 16.75
N LYS A 137 20.41 2.68 18.00
CA LYS A 137 21.32 2.82 19.15
C LYS A 137 21.76 1.45 19.68
N THR A 138 20.83 0.51 19.72
CA THR A 138 21.09 -0.85 20.22
C THR A 138 21.40 -1.84 19.10
N ASN A 139 21.13 -1.46 17.85
CA ASN A 139 21.15 -2.33 16.65
C ASN A 139 20.25 -3.57 16.82
N GLU A 140 19.19 -3.46 17.61
CA GLU A 140 18.29 -4.55 17.93
C GLU A 140 17.00 -4.42 17.10
N MET A 141 16.59 -5.52 16.48
CA MET A 141 15.29 -5.58 15.82
C MET A 141 14.20 -5.67 16.89
N ILE A 142 13.36 -4.64 16.96
CA ILE A 142 12.28 -4.53 17.97
C ILE A 142 10.91 -4.97 17.43
N PHE A 143 10.75 -5.02 16.10
CA PHE A 143 9.51 -5.43 15.45
C PHE A 143 9.81 -6.14 14.13
N ARG A 144 9.03 -7.16 13.81
CA ARG A 144 8.99 -7.80 12.50
C ARG A 144 7.58 -8.31 12.20
N GLY A 145 7.13 -8.13 10.98
CA GLY A 145 5.85 -8.64 10.53
C GLY A 145 5.81 -8.88 9.03
N THR A 146 5.09 -9.91 8.61
CA THR A 146 4.80 -10.15 7.21
C THR A 146 3.44 -9.55 6.86
N VAL A 147 3.39 -8.82 5.75
CA VAL A 147 2.19 -8.17 5.24
C VAL A 147 1.93 -8.67 3.85
N THR A 148 0.76 -9.23 3.59
CA THR A 148 0.31 -9.63 2.26
C THR A 148 -0.86 -8.76 1.84
N SER A 149 -0.78 -8.18 0.65
CA SER A 149 -1.83 -7.35 0.08
C SER A 149 -2.11 -7.76 -1.35
N ASP A 150 -3.37 -7.72 -1.74
CA ASP A 150 -3.84 -7.96 -3.10
C ASP A 150 -4.71 -6.81 -3.59
N SER A 151 -4.66 -6.54 -4.88
CA SER A 151 -5.50 -5.57 -5.57
C SER A 151 -5.89 -6.08 -6.94
N GLU A 152 -7.06 -5.68 -7.41
CA GLU A 152 -7.60 -5.98 -8.73
C GLU A 152 -7.96 -4.66 -9.42
N GLU A 153 -7.25 -4.36 -10.50
CA GLU A 153 -7.38 -3.12 -11.27
C GLU A 153 -7.30 -3.42 -12.77
N SER A 154 -7.59 -2.41 -13.59
CA SER A 154 -7.47 -2.51 -15.05
C SER A 154 -6.02 -2.57 -15.54
N THR A 155 -5.05 -2.27 -14.70
CA THR A 155 -3.61 -2.30 -15.03
C THR A 155 -2.77 -2.76 -13.84
N GLU A 156 -1.64 -3.43 -14.14
CA GLU A 156 -0.65 -3.81 -13.14
C GLU A 156 -0.17 -2.62 -12.30
N ALA A 157 0.14 -1.51 -12.96
CA ALA A 157 0.59 -0.29 -12.26
C ALA A 157 -0.46 0.24 -11.29
N GLY A 158 -1.76 0.16 -11.64
CA GLY A 158 -2.87 0.50 -10.75
C GLY A 158 -2.90 -0.41 -9.53
N CYS A 159 -2.75 -1.73 -9.74
CA CYS A 159 -2.68 -2.71 -8.65
C CYS A 159 -1.52 -2.44 -7.70
N VAL A 160 -0.30 -2.25 -8.23
CA VAL A 160 0.90 -1.96 -7.43
C VAL A 160 0.72 -0.70 -6.61
N ASN A 161 0.19 0.36 -7.23
CA ASN A 161 -0.10 1.64 -6.59
C ASN A 161 -1.08 1.50 -5.41
N ALA A 162 -2.18 0.76 -5.61
CA ALA A 162 -3.18 0.48 -4.59
C ALA A 162 -2.58 -0.35 -3.44
N ILE A 163 -1.77 -1.39 -3.76
CA ILE A 163 -1.09 -2.24 -2.77
C ILE A 163 -0.12 -1.42 -1.91
N PHE A 164 0.76 -0.63 -2.52
CA PHE A 164 1.74 0.18 -1.78
C PHE A 164 1.04 1.17 -0.84
N SER A 165 -0.02 1.83 -1.31
CA SER A 165 -0.83 2.74 -0.51
C SER A 165 -1.50 2.02 0.67
N SER A 166 -2.07 0.84 0.41
CA SER A 166 -2.74 0.02 1.41
C SER A 166 -1.77 -0.51 2.47
N VAL A 167 -0.62 -1.05 2.05
CA VAL A 167 0.42 -1.58 2.95
C VAL A 167 0.95 -0.49 3.86
N ALA A 168 1.35 0.67 3.31
CA ALA A 168 1.85 1.79 4.11
C ALA A 168 0.78 2.31 5.09
N SER A 169 -0.44 2.57 4.61
CA SER A 169 -1.53 3.11 5.43
C SER A 169 -1.92 2.17 6.56
N ASN A 170 -2.15 0.89 6.25
CA ASN A 170 -2.62 -0.09 7.22
C ASN A 170 -1.54 -0.44 8.25
N THR A 171 -0.27 -0.54 7.82
CA THR A 171 0.86 -0.80 8.72
C THR A 171 1.02 0.36 9.71
N VAL A 172 1.06 1.60 9.21
CA VAL A 172 1.24 2.77 10.08
C VAL A 172 0.07 2.92 11.03
N LYS A 173 -1.16 2.84 10.54
CA LYS A 173 -2.36 2.95 11.37
C LYS A 173 -2.44 1.87 12.46
N LYS A 174 -2.03 0.64 12.15
CA LYS A 174 -2.17 -0.49 13.07
C LYS A 174 -1.10 -0.51 14.16
N TYR A 175 0.13 -0.09 13.86
CA TYR A 175 1.27 -0.30 14.76
C TYR A 175 1.92 0.97 15.29
N PHE A 176 1.82 2.10 14.57
CA PHE A 176 2.54 3.33 14.92
C PHE A 176 1.64 4.46 15.44
N VAL A 177 0.33 4.26 15.40
CA VAL A 177 -0.68 5.25 15.87
C VAL A 177 -1.48 4.68 17.03
N LYS A 178 -1.83 5.54 17.99
CA LYS A 178 -2.74 5.23 19.10
C LYS A 178 -4.19 5.42 18.70
#